data_79ded1af98442d88f6531964b0a1160b
#
_entry.id   79ded1af98442d88f6531964b0a1160b
#
_cell.length_a   1.000
_cell.length_b   1.000
_cell.length_c   1.000
_cell.angle_alpha   90.00
_cell.angle_beta   90.00
_cell.angle_gamma   90.00
#
_symmetry.space_group_name_H-M   'P 1'
#
loop_
_entity.id
_entity.type
_entity.pdbx_description
1 polymer ?
#
loop_
_entity_poly.entity_id
_entity_poly.type
_entity_poly.pdbx_seq_one_letter_code
_entity_poly.pdbx_strand_id
1 'polypeptide(L)'
;MSLSLVQSRALLGLDAPAVTVEVHLANGLPSFTLVGLADVEVKEARERVRSAIQTSGLEFPHNKRITVNLAPADLPKDSGRFDLPIALGILAASGQIDAARLAGYEFAGELSLSGELRPVRGALAMSLALHASRVVTQLVLPPGSAEEAALVPDAQVYSARHLLDVVQHFLPLDDNAPPAEPAAGWSRVTAAPQPELVRYLDLADVKGQLGAKRALEIAAAGGHSLLLMGPPGSGKSMLAQRFAGLLPTMTTLEALQSAAVASLGGRFSLDKWAQRPTCSPHHTASAVALVGGGSPPRPGEISLAHHGVLFLDELPEFPRAALEALREPLESGVITISRAARRAEFPARFQLIGAMNPCPCGYLGSKQKVCRCTPDQVARYQSKLSGPLVDRIDLHVEVPALPAADLLQASAGEATAVIRARCTAARERAMARQGKANQALQGQEIDHYLLLDDAAAKFLNLAAARLGWSARSTHRALKVARTIADLAGARSTQVTHVAEAMQYRRALRA
;
A
#
# COMPACT_ATOMS: atom_id res chain seq x y z
N MET A 1 47.36 -6.41 -0.93
CA MET A 1 46.14 -5.60 -1.14
C MET A 1 45.05 -6.55 -1.57
N SER A 2 43.94 -6.54 -0.82
CA SER A 2 42.81 -7.43 -1.15
C SER A 2 41.55 -6.58 -1.33
N LEU A 3 40.79 -6.88 -2.39
CA LEU A 3 39.52 -6.28 -2.72
C LEU A 3 38.44 -7.37 -2.72
N SER A 4 37.31 -7.12 -2.11
CA SER A 4 36.13 -7.99 -2.19
C SER A 4 34.90 -7.19 -2.61
N LEU A 5 33.98 -7.86 -3.27
CA LEU A 5 32.73 -7.30 -3.77
C LEU A 5 31.55 -8.09 -3.19
N VAL A 6 30.61 -7.41 -2.56
CA VAL A 6 29.39 -8.03 -2.02
C VAL A 6 28.19 -7.27 -2.56
N GLN A 7 27.19 -7.99 -3.02
CA GLN A 7 25.99 -7.40 -3.60
C GLN A 7 24.89 -7.14 -2.54
N SER A 8 24.23 -6.01 -2.65
CA SER A 8 23.11 -5.58 -1.80
C SER A 8 22.14 -4.69 -2.58
N ARG A 9 21.13 -4.15 -1.93
CA ARG A 9 20.19 -3.18 -2.53
C ARG A 9 19.92 -2.00 -1.61
N ALA A 10 19.81 -0.82 -2.19
CA ALA A 10 19.23 0.36 -1.54
C ALA A 10 17.70 0.36 -1.73
N LEU A 11 17.02 1.30 -1.08
CA LEU A 11 15.58 1.54 -1.31
C LEU A 11 15.36 2.98 -1.80
N LEU A 12 14.57 3.10 -2.87
CA LEU A 12 14.11 4.38 -3.40
C LEU A 12 12.60 4.28 -3.69
N GLY A 13 11.76 4.57 -2.70
CA GLY A 13 10.35 4.21 -2.77
C GLY A 13 10.17 2.70 -2.82
N LEU A 14 9.42 2.21 -3.82
CA LEU A 14 9.27 0.76 -4.09
C LEU A 14 10.42 0.17 -4.91
N ASP A 15 11.26 1.00 -5.51
CA ASP A 15 12.41 0.53 -6.25
C ASP A 15 13.53 0.11 -5.29
N ALA A 16 14.19 -0.99 -5.63
CA ALA A 16 15.33 -1.48 -4.88
C ALA A 16 16.54 -1.63 -5.81
N PRO A 17 17.19 -0.50 -6.18
CA PRO A 17 18.36 -0.53 -7.06
C PRO A 17 19.54 -1.26 -6.42
N ALA A 18 20.29 -1.97 -7.25
CA ALA A 18 21.46 -2.72 -6.82
C ALA A 18 22.55 -1.79 -6.25
N VAL A 19 23.23 -2.27 -5.21
CA VAL A 19 24.38 -1.62 -4.57
C VAL A 19 25.50 -2.65 -4.45
N THR A 20 26.68 -2.31 -4.97
CA THR A 20 27.88 -3.10 -4.75
C THR A 20 28.65 -2.54 -3.55
N VAL A 21 28.86 -3.36 -2.56
CA VAL A 21 29.70 -3.07 -1.38
C VAL A 21 31.12 -3.54 -1.70
N GLU A 22 32.00 -2.59 -1.96
CA GLU A 22 33.41 -2.84 -2.29
C GLU A 22 34.25 -2.63 -1.03
N VAL A 23 34.97 -3.65 -0.58
CA VAL A 23 35.83 -3.56 0.59
C VAL A 23 37.28 -3.78 0.20
N HIS A 24 38.12 -2.77 0.47
CA HIS A 24 39.55 -2.79 0.19
C HIS A 24 40.34 -2.73 1.50
N LEU A 25 41.24 -3.70 1.66
CA LEU A 25 42.22 -3.77 2.76
C LEU A 25 43.60 -3.41 2.26
N ALA A 26 44.21 -2.39 2.86
CA ALA A 26 45.58 -1.94 2.53
C ALA A 26 46.45 -1.87 3.78
N ASN A 27 47.77 -1.98 3.56
CA ASN A 27 48.76 -1.68 4.61
C ASN A 27 48.80 -0.16 4.86
N GLY A 28 48.97 0.27 6.09
CA GLY A 28 49.07 1.67 6.47
C GLY A 28 48.56 1.92 7.86
N LEU A 29 48.39 3.19 8.24
CA LEU A 29 47.80 3.53 9.52
C LEU A 29 46.35 2.98 9.60
N PRO A 30 46.04 2.27 10.69
CA PRO A 30 44.69 1.68 10.88
C PRO A 30 43.59 2.73 10.76
N SER A 31 42.64 2.49 9.90
CA SER A 31 41.47 3.37 9.71
C SER A 31 40.31 2.58 9.16
N PHE A 32 39.07 3.03 9.44
CA PHE A 32 37.87 2.49 8.83
C PHE A 32 37.08 3.64 8.20
N THR A 33 37.04 3.68 6.87
CA THR A 33 36.42 4.75 6.09
C THR A 33 35.27 4.19 5.26
N LEU A 34 34.10 4.83 5.35
CA LEU A 34 32.91 4.56 4.53
C LEU A 34 32.70 5.70 3.53
N VAL A 35 32.55 5.35 2.25
CA VAL A 35 32.26 6.29 1.14
C VAL A 35 31.04 5.85 0.35
N GLY A 36 30.41 6.73 -0.44
CA GLY A 36 29.26 6.41 -1.29
C GLY A 36 27.93 6.89 -0.76
N LEU A 37 27.76 8.20 -0.51
CA LEU A 37 26.52 8.87 -0.08
C LEU A 37 25.77 8.17 1.09
N ALA A 38 26.56 7.65 2.05
CA ALA A 38 26.02 7.01 3.24
C ALA A 38 25.43 8.03 4.21
N ASP A 39 24.24 7.77 4.75
CA ASP A 39 23.65 8.59 5.80
C ASP A 39 24.29 8.33 7.19
N VAL A 40 23.73 8.91 8.25
CA VAL A 40 24.25 8.79 9.61
C VAL A 40 24.16 7.34 10.09
N GLU A 41 23.04 6.66 9.86
CA GLU A 41 22.82 5.28 10.32
C GLU A 41 23.83 4.30 9.66
N VAL A 42 24.15 4.51 8.38
CA VAL A 42 25.18 3.71 7.67
C VAL A 42 26.59 4.06 8.17
N LYS A 43 26.85 5.32 8.53
CA LYS A 43 28.16 5.68 9.12
C LYS A 43 28.37 5.04 10.50
N GLU A 44 27.32 4.82 11.27
CA GLU A 44 27.35 4.12 12.56
C GLU A 44 27.58 2.60 12.39
N ALA A 45 27.32 2.03 11.20
CA ALA A 45 27.60 0.62 10.89
C ALA A 45 29.04 0.21 11.24
N ARG A 46 30.00 1.15 11.17
CA ARG A 46 31.40 0.89 11.49
C ARG A 46 31.59 0.24 12.86
N GLU A 47 30.93 0.78 13.88
CA GLU A 47 31.06 0.27 15.26
C GLU A 47 30.27 -1.03 15.44
N ARG A 48 29.06 -1.14 14.84
CA ARG A 48 28.26 -2.36 14.88
C ARG A 48 28.98 -3.52 14.21
N VAL A 49 29.48 -3.33 12.98
CA VAL A 49 30.21 -4.35 12.21
C VAL A 49 31.47 -4.81 12.93
N ARG A 50 32.26 -3.85 13.46
CA ARG A 50 33.47 -4.17 14.22
C ARG A 50 33.15 -5.04 15.43
N SER A 51 32.19 -4.60 16.26
CA SER A 51 31.79 -5.32 17.47
C SER A 51 31.23 -6.69 17.14
N ALA A 52 30.34 -6.79 16.13
CA ALA A 52 29.75 -8.05 15.69
C ALA A 52 30.80 -9.08 15.25
N ILE A 53 31.80 -8.68 14.44
CA ILE A 53 32.87 -9.56 13.99
C ILE A 53 33.67 -10.07 15.21
N GLN A 54 34.09 -9.16 16.11
CA GLN A 54 34.90 -9.52 17.28
C GLN A 54 34.14 -10.40 18.30
N THR A 55 32.87 -10.04 18.60
CA THR A 55 32.04 -10.80 19.55
C THR A 55 31.70 -12.20 18.98
N SER A 56 31.61 -12.33 17.66
CA SER A 56 31.44 -13.62 16.98
C SER A 56 32.69 -14.49 16.97
N GLY A 57 33.81 -14.07 17.59
CA GLY A 57 35.07 -14.81 17.60
C GLY A 57 35.84 -14.79 16.29
N LEU A 58 35.47 -13.91 15.35
CA LEU A 58 36.14 -13.72 14.06
C LEU A 58 37.22 -12.65 14.16
N GLU A 59 38.23 -12.71 13.28
CA GLU A 59 39.33 -11.76 13.29
C GLU A 59 38.95 -10.46 12.58
N PHE A 60 38.99 -9.33 13.31
CA PHE A 60 38.87 -8.00 12.73
C PHE A 60 40.26 -7.46 12.35
N PRO A 61 40.51 -6.99 11.11
CA PRO A 61 41.85 -6.57 10.66
C PRO A 61 42.29 -5.23 11.27
N HIS A 62 42.68 -5.24 12.55
CA HIS A 62 43.06 -4.05 13.31
C HIS A 62 44.25 -3.28 12.77
N ASN A 63 45.17 -3.96 12.07
CA ASN A 63 46.41 -3.39 11.56
C ASN A 63 46.33 -2.96 10.11
N LYS A 64 45.12 -2.87 9.55
CA LYS A 64 44.88 -2.51 8.13
C LYS A 64 44.10 -1.21 8.01
N ARG A 65 44.29 -0.56 6.87
CA ARG A 65 43.39 0.51 6.41
C ARG A 65 42.23 -0.13 5.68
N ILE A 66 41.04 0.03 6.24
CA ILE A 66 39.78 -0.50 5.69
C ILE A 66 39.07 0.64 4.96
N THR A 67 38.81 0.46 3.68
CA THR A 67 37.97 1.38 2.90
C THR A 67 36.78 0.61 2.34
N VAL A 68 35.57 1.04 2.70
CA VAL A 68 34.31 0.48 2.19
C VAL A 68 33.67 1.52 1.29
N ASN A 69 33.41 1.16 0.03
CA ASN A 69 32.70 1.98 -0.94
C ASN A 69 31.35 1.35 -1.26
N LEU A 70 30.27 2.13 -1.13
CA LEU A 70 28.92 1.71 -1.49
C LEU A 70 28.58 2.30 -2.87
N ALA A 71 28.80 1.54 -3.92
CA ALA A 71 28.59 1.95 -5.30
C ALA A 71 27.16 1.63 -5.81
N PRO A 72 26.54 2.49 -6.65
CA PRO A 72 27.04 3.77 -7.18
C PRO A 72 26.96 4.92 -6.14
N ALA A 73 27.80 5.93 -6.28
CA ALA A 73 27.94 7.00 -5.29
C ALA A 73 26.78 8.00 -5.28
N ASP A 74 26.03 8.11 -6.37
CA ASP A 74 24.87 9.02 -6.53
C ASP A 74 23.57 8.48 -5.88
N LEU A 75 23.55 7.19 -5.56
CA LEU A 75 22.40 6.54 -4.93
C LEU A 75 22.46 6.72 -3.40
N PRO A 76 21.40 7.25 -2.76
CA PRO A 76 21.32 7.35 -1.31
C PRO A 76 21.31 5.98 -0.64
N LYS A 77 22.10 5.78 0.43
CA LYS A 77 22.12 4.58 1.24
C LYS A 77 21.67 4.95 2.64
N ASP A 78 20.63 4.29 3.10
CA ASP A 78 20.03 4.48 4.41
C ASP A 78 19.86 3.17 5.17
N SER A 79 19.69 3.27 6.47
CA SER A 79 19.46 2.16 7.42
C SER A 79 20.65 1.18 7.62
N GLY A 80 20.54 0.35 8.65
CA GLY A 80 21.53 -0.67 8.99
C GLY A 80 21.61 -1.87 8.04
N ARG A 81 20.83 -1.90 6.93
CA ARG A 81 20.81 -3.04 6.00
C ARG A 81 22.15 -3.43 5.41
N PHE A 82 23.08 -2.47 5.37
CA PHE A 82 24.42 -2.68 4.82
C PHE A 82 25.41 -3.28 5.82
N ASP A 83 25.04 -3.45 7.10
CA ASP A 83 25.96 -4.00 8.12
C ASP A 83 26.43 -5.40 7.75
N LEU A 84 25.49 -6.30 7.37
CA LEU A 84 25.84 -7.65 6.96
C LEU A 84 26.77 -7.68 5.71
N PRO A 85 26.43 -7.03 4.59
CA PRO A 85 27.31 -7.05 3.41
C PRO A 85 28.66 -6.38 3.66
N ILE A 86 28.75 -5.35 4.53
CA ILE A 86 30.02 -4.75 4.93
C ILE A 86 30.86 -5.75 5.72
N ALA A 87 30.26 -6.45 6.71
CA ALA A 87 30.96 -7.47 7.50
C ALA A 87 31.50 -8.59 6.61
N LEU A 88 30.67 -9.13 5.70
CA LEU A 88 31.08 -10.17 4.76
C LEU A 88 32.19 -9.69 3.84
N GLY A 89 32.13 -8.44 3.37
CA GLY A 89 33.18 -7.84 2.57
C GLY A 89 34.52 -7.76 3.30
N ILE A 90 34.50 -7.38 4.58
CA ILE A 90 35.74 -7.34 5.42
C ILE A 90 36.30 -8.76 5.61
N LEU A 91 35.45 -9.75 5.91
CA LEU A 91 35.84 -11.14 6.12
C LEU A 91 36.38 -11.78 4.81
N ALA A 92 35.75 -11.50 3.68
CA ALA A 92 36.21 -11.96 2.36
C ALA A 92 37.56 -11.31 1.98
N ALA A 93 37.71 -10.00 2.18
CA ALA A 93 38.97 -9.30 1.89
C ALA A 93 40.10 -9.72 2.82
N SER A 94 39.82 -10.21 4.04
CA SER A 94 40.81 -10.78 4.95
C SER A 94 41.08 -12.28 4.73
N GLY A 95 40.35 -12.95 3.83
CA GLY A 95 40.52 -14.35 3.51
C GLY A 95 39.87 -15.34 4.49
N GLN A 96 39.03 -14.86 5.39
CA GLN A 96 38.32 -15.71 6.36
C GLN A 96 37.12 -16.45 5.73
N ILE A 97 36.54 -15.91 4.65
CA ILE A 97 35.54 -16.56 3.82
C ILE A 97 35.94 -16.49 2.35
N ASP A 98 35.41 -17.39 1.53
CA ASP A 98 35.69 -17.43 0.11
C ASP A 98 34.88 -16.38 -0.66
N ALA A 99 35.58 -15.35 -1.15
CA ALA A 99 34.97 -14.27 -1.94
C ALA A 99 34.26 -14.75 -3.22
N ALA A 100 34.74 -15.82 -3.85
CA ALA A 100 34.15 -16.36 -5.09
C ALA A 100 32.78 -16.99 -4.83
N ARG A 101 32.56 -17.56 -3.66
CA ARG A 101 31.28 -18.17 -3.25
C ARG A 101 30.19 -17.16 -2.97
N LEU A 102 30.51 -15.88 -2.75
CA LEU A 102 29.53 -14.81 -2.60
C LEU A 102 28.84 -14.45 -3.94
N ALA A 103 29.40 -14.86 -5.06
CA ALA A 103 28.81 -14.62 -6.37
C ALA A 103 27.43 -15.29 -6.48
N GLY A 104 26.44 -14.56 -7.00
CA GLY A 104 25.05 -15.05 -7.11
C GLY A 104 24.22 -14.86 -5.85
N TYR A 105 24.77 -14.25 -4.80
CA TYR A 105 24.06 -13.87 -3.59
C TYR A 105 23.95 -12.35 -3.44
N GLU A 106 22.82 -11.91 -2.89
CA GLU A 106 22.66 -10.55 -2.39
C GLU A 106 22.32 -10.62 -0.89
N PHE A 107 22.83 -9.67 -0.12
CA PHE A 107 22.74 -9.68 1.33
C PHE A 107 22.14 -8.38 1.85
N ALA A 108 21.27 -8.46 2.86
CA ALA A 108 20.86 -7.32 3.65
C ALA A 108 20.54 -7.76 5.08
N GLY A 109 20.98 -6.97 6.06
CA GLY A 109 20.74 -7.25 7.47
C GLY A 109 21.44 -6.23 8.36
N GLU A 110 20.76 -5.78 9.40
CA GLU A 110 21.37 -4.97 10.45
C GLU A 110 22.01 -5.91 11.48
N LEU A 111 23.23 -5.60 11.90
CA LEU A 111 23.94 -6.37 12.92
C LEU A 111 23.76 -5.74 14.31
N SER A 112 23.40 -6.57 15.29
CA SER A 112 23.60 -6.24 16.70
C SER A 112 25.08 -6.32 17.06
N LEU A 113 25.46 -5.77 18.20
CA LEU A 113 26.84 -5.84 18.70
C LEU A 113 27.27 -7.29 19.03
N SER A 114 26.32 -8.20 19.25
CA SER A 114 26.56 -9.64 19.46
C SER A 114 26.70 -10.44 18.18
N GLY A 115 26.41 -9.86 16.99
CA GLY A 115 26.42 -10.55 15.70
C GLY A 115 25.06 -11.10 15.26
N GLU A 116 24.00 -10.91 16.04
CA GLU A 116 22.65 -11.28 15.62
C GLU A 116 22.15 -10.39 14.50
N LEU A 117 21.41 -10.97 13.57
CA LEU A 117 20.80 -10.27 12.44
C LEU A 117 19.40 -9.78 12.80
N ARG A 118 19.18 -8.48 12.63
CA ARG A 118 17.91 -7.79 12.86
C ARG A 118 17.17 -7.54 11.56
N PRO A 119 15.82 -7.62 11.57
CA PRO A 119 15.01 -7.38 10.39
C PRO A 119 15.27 -6.02 9.75
N VAL A 120 15.20 -5.99 8.41
CA VAL A 120 15.32 -4.79 7.59
C VAL A 120 14.01 -4.47 6.89
N ARG A 121 13.74 -3.19 6.67
CA ARG A 121 12.54 -2.74 5.95
C ARG A 121 12.68 -2.97 4.46
N GLY A 122 11.56 -3.22 3.77
CA GLY A 122 11.50 -3.30 2.32
C GLY A 122 12.11 -4.56 1.73
N ALA A 123 12.21 -5.64 2.50
CA ALA A 123 12.68 -6.94 2.01
C ALA A 123 11.86 -7.43 0.81
N LEU A 124 10.55 -7.20 0.83
CA LEU A 124 9.68 -7.53 -0.30
C LEU A 124 10.01 -6.70 -1.55
N ALA A 125 10.33 -5.41 -1.40
CA ALA A 125 10.74 -4.57 -2.52
C ALA A 125 12.06 -5.06 -3.14
N MET A 126 13.01 -5.52 -2.32
CA MET A 126 14.25 -6.13 -2.80
C MET A 126 13.97 -7.41 -3.61
N SER A 127 13.12 -8.29 -3.10
CA SER A 127 12.75 -9.53 -3.78
C SER A 127 11.98 -9.28 -5.07
N LEU A 128 11.07 -8.30 -5.10
CA LEU A 128 10.35 -7.88 -6.32
C LEU A 128 11.30 -7.33 -7.39
N ALA A 129 12.31 -6.55 -7.00
CA ALA A 129 13.30 -6.01 -7.91
C ALA A 129 14.17 -7.13 -8.52
N LEU A 130 14.54 -8.15 -7.74
CA LEU A 130 15.22 -9.34 -8.22
C LEU A 130 14.37 -10.12 -9.22
N HIS A 131 13.11 -10.38 -8.89
CA HIS A 131 12.17 -11.04 -9.78
C HIS A 131 12.00 -10.30 -11.12
N ALA A 132 11.90 -8.96 -11.07
CA ALA A 132 11.77 -8.13 -12.26
C ALA A 132 13.05 -8.15 -13.14
N SER A 133 14.24 -8.30 -12.56
CA SER A 133 15.51 -8.37 -13.29
C SER A 133 15.70 -9.68 -14.06
N ARG A 134 14.92 -10.72 -13.77
CA ARG A 134 15.02 -12.08 -14.32
C ARG A 134 16.38 -12.74 -14.12
N VAL A 135 17.19 -12.24 -13.22
CA VAL A 135 18.47 -12.85 -12.83
C VAL A 135 18.22 -13.74 -11.63
N VAL A 136 18.63 -15.00 -11.73
CA VAL A 136 18.55 -15.93 -10.61
C VAL A 136 19.60 -15.53 -9.57
N THR A 137 19.15 -14.89 -8.51
CA THR A 137 19.99 -14.42 -7.39
C THR A 137 19.38 -14.93 -6.09
N GLN A 138 20.26 -15.38 -5.19
CA GLN A 138 19.87 -15.86 -3.87
C GLN A 138 19.93 -14.68 -2.89
N LEU A 139 18.82 -14.41 -2.20
CA LEU A 139 18.72 -13.30 -1.27
C LEU A 139 18.85 -13.81 0.17
N VAL A 140 19.82 -13.31 0.91
CA VAL A 140 20.08 -13.67 2.31
C VAL A 140 19.62 -12.54 3.23
N LEU A 141 18.69 -12.86 4.13
CA LEU A 141 18.02 -11.90 4.99
C LEU A 141 17.87 -12.42 6.42
N PRO A 142 17.67 -11.52 7.39
CA PRO A 142 17.23 -11.91 8.74
C PRO A 142 15.85 -12.56 8.75
N PRO A 143 15.52 -13.36 9.78
CA PRO A 143 14.16 -13.82 10.03
C PRO A 143 13.14 -12.66 10.04
N GLY A 144 11.92 -12.93 9.65
CA GLY A 144 10.88 -11.91 9.43
C GLY A 144 11.02 -11.22 8.07
N SER A 145 12.21 -10.72 7.73
CA SER A 145 12.48 -10.16 6.39
C SER A 145 12.58 -11.24 5.32
N ALA A 146 13.10 -12.41 5.65
CA ALA A 146 13.18 -13.54 4.72
C ALA A 146 11.80 -14.11 4.38
N GLU A 147 10.94 -14.28 5.37
CA GLU A 147 9.55 -14.72 5.18
C GLU A 147 8.76 -13.74 4.31
N GLU A 148 8.97 -12.44 4.52
CA GLU A 148 8.38 -11.38 3.72
C GLU A 148 8.86 -11.42 2.26
N ALA A 149 10.16 -11.52 2.03
CA ALA A 149 10.77 -11.58 0.70
C ALA A 149 10.36 -12.86 -0.07
N ALA A 150 10.16 -13.97 0.63
CA ALA A 150 9.74 -15.25 0.06
C ALA A 150 8.31 -15.26 -0.47
N LEU A 151 7.48 -14.25 -0.20
CA LEU A 151 6.14 -14.09 -0.79
C LEU A 151 6.18 -13.88 -2.32
N VAL A 152 7.30 -13.42 -2.85
CA VAL A 152 7.47 -13.26 -4.30
C VAL A 152 7.62 -14.64 -4.96
N PRO A 153 6.83 -14.96 -5.99
CA PRO A 153 6.93 -16.23 -6.70
C PRO A 153 8.36 -16.50 -7.19
N ASP A 154 8.79 -17.75 -7.07
CA ASP A 154 10.11 -18.25 -7.51
C ASP A 154 11.33 -17.57 -6.84
N ALA A 155 11.12 -16.75 -5.82
CA ALA A 155 12.21 -16.12 -5.08
C ALA A 155 13.07 -17.18 -4.36
N GLN A 156 14.39 -17.05 -4.50
CA GLN A 156 15.35 -17.87 -3.76
C GLN A 156 15.83 -17.11 -2.53
N VAL A 157 15.18 -17.33 -1.39
CA VAL A 157 15.44 -16.60 -0.17
C VAL A 157 15.98 -17.53 0.91
N TYR A 158 17.04 -17.09 1.57
CA TYR A 158 17.65 -17.75 2.72
C TYR A 158 17.52 -16.87 3.95
N SER A 159 17.20 -17.50 5.07
CA SER A 159 17.16 -16.87 6.38
C SER A 159 18.44 -17.17 7.14
N ALA A 160 19.03 -16.15 7.77
CA ALA A 160 20.16 -16.30 8.70
C ALA A 160 19.88 -15.49 9.97
N ARG A 161 20.14 -16.06 11.14
CA ARG A 161 19.88 -15.44 12.44
C ARG A 161 21.08 -14.68 12.99
N HIS A 162 22.27 -15.14 12.61
CA HIS A 162 23.52 -14.64 13.15
C HIS A 162 24.58 -14.53 12.05
N LEU A 163 25.55 -13.63 12.20
CA LEU A 163 26.69 -13.49 11.29
C LEU A 163 27.42 -14.83 11.07
N LEU A 164 27.58 -15.63 12.13
CA LEU A 164 28.22 -16.95 12.02
C LEU A 164 27.47 -17.93 11.12
N ASP A 165 26.14 -17.88 11.08
CA ASP A 165 25.35 -18.75 10.19
C ASP A 165 25.71 -18.50 8.72
N VAL A 166 25.91 -17.20 8.38
CA VAL A 166 26.32 -16.80 7.05
C VAL A 166 27.77 -17.17 6.78
N VAL A 167 28.67 -16.86 7.73
CA VAL A 167 30.12 -17.15 7.59
C VAL A 167 30.36 -18.64 7.39
N GLN A 168 29.74 -19.51 8.16
CA GLN A 168 29.90 -20.98 8.04
C GLN A 168 29.52 -21.48 6.65
N HIS A 169 28.50 -20.88 6.04
CA HIS A 169 28.08 -21.26 4.70
C HIS A 169 29.12 -20.88 3.63
N PHE A 170 29.91 -19.83 3.84
CA PHE A 170 30.90 -19.29 2.88
C PHE A 170 32.36 -19.56 3.27
N LEU A 171 32.63 -20.45 4.22
CA LEU A 171 33.99 -20.88 4.51
C LEU A 171 34.66 -21.48 3.27
N PRO A 172 36.00 -21.33 3.10
CA PRO A 172 36.74 -22.03 2.07
C PRO A 172 36.43 -23.54 2.10
N LEU A 173 36.20 -24.14 0.94
CA LEU A 173 35.98 -25.59 0.86
C LEU A 173 37.31 -26.29 1.04
N ASP A 174 37.35 -27.28 1.94
CA ASP A 174 38.43 -28.22 2.03
C ASP A 174 38.00 -29.49 1.28
N ASP A 175 38.62 -29.77 0.12
CA ASP A 175 38.28 -30.92 -0.73
C ASP A 175 38.43 -32.29 0.00
N ASN A 176 39.10 -32.31 1.15
CA ASN A 176 39.30 -33.51 1.96
C ASN A 176 38.36 -33.58 3.22
N ALA A 177 37.58 -32.56 3.49
CA ALA A 177 36.67 -32.53 4.63
C ALA A 177 35.28 -33.07 4.23
N PRO A 178 34.56 -33.78 5.15
CA PRO A 178 33.16 -34.12 4.90
C PRO A 178 32.33 -32.82 4.72
N PRO A 179 31.24 -32.86 3.91
CA PRO A 179 30.39 -31.70 3.75
C PRO A 179 29.96 -31.15 5.11
N ALA A 180 30.25 -29.89 5.36
CA ALA A 180 29.84 -29.24 6.61
C ALA A 180 28.30 -29.25 6.71
N GLU A 181 27.77 -29.66 7.84
CA GLU A 181 26.34 -29.51 8.10
C GLU A 181 25.97 -28.03 8.02
N PRO A 182 24.84 -27.70 7.38
CA PRO A 182 24.38 -26.31 7.33
C PRO A 182 24.22 -25.76 8.75
N ALA A 183 24.65 -24.52 8.96
CA ALA A 183 24.46 -23.85 10.25
C ALA A 183 23.01 -23.92 10.69
N ALA A 184 22.76 -24.17 11.95
CA ALA A 184 21.39 -24.32 12.51
C ALA A 184 20.51 -23.07 12.28
N GLY A 185 21.13 -21.89 12.08
CA GLY A 185 20.46 -20.65 11.78
C GLY A 185 20.28 -20.35 10.27
N TRP A 186 20.89 -21.16 9.37
CA TRP A 186 20.79 -20.99 7.92
C TRP A 186 19.70 -21.92 7.35
N SER A 187 18.69 -21.35 6.70
CA SER A 187 17.63 -22.13 6.08
C SER A 187 17.06 -21.45 4.84
N ARG A 188 16.71 -22.26 3.84
CA ARG A 188 15.92 -21.78 2.71
C ARG A 188 14.49 -21.55 3.16
N VAL A 189 13.96 -20.36 2.88
CA VAL A 189 12.59 -19.99 3.21
C VAL A 189 11.69 -20.18 1.98
N THR A 190 10.66 -20.98 2.14
CA THR A 190 9.59 -21.11 1.15
C THR A 190 8.34 -20.49 1.74
N ALA A 191 7.75 -19.50 1.07
CA ALA A 191 6.50 -18.95 1.51
C ALA A 191 5.38 -19.97 1.36
N ALA A 192 4.72 -20.26 2.44
CA ALA A 192 3.42 -20.93 2.46
C ALA A 192 2.43 -20.03 3.21
N PRO A 193 2.12 -18.83 2.70
CA PRO A 193 1.14 -18.00 3.36
C PRO A 193 -0.22 -18.66 3.18
N GLN A 194 -0.73 -19.29 4.21
CA GLN A 194 -2.15 -19.56 4.29
C GLN A 194 -2.80 -18.23 4.70
N PRO A 195 -3.58 -17.58 3.81
CA PRO A 195 -4.33 -16.42 4.23
C PRO A 195 -5.29 -16.89 5.33
N GLU A 196 -5.07 -16.46 6.56
CA GLU A 196 -6.08 -16.63 7.59
C GLU A 196 -7.39 -16.06 7.08
N LEU A 197 -8.50 -16.78 7.31
CA LEU A 197 -9.84 -16.30 6.96
C LEU A 197 -10.09 -14.99 7.69
N VAL A 198 -9.88 -13.90 6.98
CA VAL A 198 -10.10 -12.55 7.53
C VAL A 198 -11.55 -12.41 7.95
N ARG A 199 -11.78 -12.27 9.23
CA ARG A 199 -13.12 -11.98 9.77
C ARG A 199 -13.39 -10.50 9.66
N TYR A 200 -14.00 -10.09 8.55
CA TYR A 200 -14.57 -8.75 8.45
C TYR A 200 -15.85 -8.65 9.28
N LEU A 201 -16.16 -7.43 9.75
CA LEU A 201 -17.45 -7.15 10.37
C LEU A 201 -18.58 -7.40 9.35
N ASP A 202 -19.66 -8.06 9.78
CA ASP A 202 -20.74 -8.40 8.86
C ASP A 202 -21.69 -7.21 8.61
N LEU A 203 -22.01 -6.96 7.32
CA LEU A 203 -22.97 -5.93 6.94
C LEU A 203 -24.41 -6.30 7.36
N ALA A 204 -24.67 -7.57 7.66
CA ALA A 204 -25.94 -8.03 8.23
C ALA A 204 -26.27 -7.34 9.55
N ASP A 205 -25.26 -6.97 10.35
CA ASP A 205 -25.43 -6.27 11.62
C ASP A 205 -26.01 -4.85 11.46
N VAL A 206 -25.85 -4.23 10.27
CA VAL A 206 -26.42 -2.92 9.99
C VAL A 206 -27.86 -3.09 9.59
N LYS A 207 -28.77 -2.75 10.46
CA LYS A 207 -30.21 -2.83 10.21
C LYS A 207 -30.67 -1.68 9.29
N GLY A 208 -31.60 -1.96 8.39
CA GLY A 208 -32.11 -0.97 7.45
C GLY A 208 -31.04 -0.44 6.47
N GLN A 209 -31.04 0.87 6.21
CA GLN A 209 -30.05 1.59 5.37
C GLN A 209 -29.88 0.99 3.94
N LEU A 210 -30.99 0.53 3.32
CA LEU A 210 -30.95 -0.19 2.04
C LEU A 210 -30.25 0.60 0.93
N GLY A 211 -30.52 1.90 0.82
CA GLY A 211 -29.88 2.75 -0.19
C GLY A 211 -28.37 2.89 0.01
N ALA A 212 -27.92 3.03 1.26
CA ALA A 212 -26.49 3.10 1.57
C ALA A 212 -25.80 1.73 1.33
N LYS A 213 -26.42 0.62 1.71
CA LYS A 213 -25.91 -0.73 1.43
C LYS A 213 -25.78 -0.99 -0.08
N ARG A 214 -26.77 -0.58 -0.87
CA ARG A 214 -26.72 -0.67 -2.33
C ARG A 214 -25.58 0.16 -2.92
N ALA A 215 -25.37 1.37 -2.41
CA ALA A 215 -24.23 2.20 -2.83
C ALA A 215 -22.87 1.57 -2.48
N LEU A 216 -22.75 0.93 -1.29
CA LEU A 216 -21.54 0.18 -0.93
C LEU A 216 -21.30 -0.99 -1.88
N GLU A 217 -22.33 -1.74 -2.24
CA GLU A 217 -22.24 -2.84 -3.22
C GLU A 217 -21.74 -2.33 -4.59
N ILE A 218 -22.33 -1.24 -5.11
CA ILE A 218 -21.90 -0.62 -6.37
C ILE A 218 -20.44 -0.14 -6.26
N ALA A 219 -20.09 0.55 -5.16
CA ALA A 219 -18.75 1.04 -4.94
C ALA A 219 -17.72 -0.11 -4.89
N ALA A 220 -18.02 -1.19 -4.18
CA ALA A 220 -17.16 -2.36 -4.07
C ALA A 220 -16.99 -3.07 -5.42
N ALA A 221 -18.05 -3.26 -6.18
CA ALA A 221 -18.03 -3.91 -7.49
C ALA A 221 -17.23 -3.10 -8.51
N GLY A 222 -17.45 -1.78 -8.60
CA GLY A 222 -16.89 -0.91 -9.63
C GLY A 222 -15.53 -0.29 -9.28
N GLY A 223 -15.10 -0.31 -8.01
CA GLY A 223 -13.91 0.41 -7.55
C GLY A 223 -14.18 1.89 -7.26
N HIS A 224 -15.43 2.28 -7.04
CA HIS A 224 -15.83 3.68 -6.89
C HIS A 224 -15.58 4.24 -5.51
N SER A 225 -15.28 5.55 -5.43
CA SER A 225 -15.22 6.32 -4.18
C SER A 225 -16.61 6.78 -3.76
N LEU A 226 -16.84 6.88 -2.44
CA LEU A 226 -18.15 7.11 -1.84
C LEU A 226 -18.09 8.20 -0.78
N LEU A 227 -19.11 9.08 -0.73
CA LEU A 227 -19.35 10.03 0.34
C LEU A 227 -20.69 9.71 1.02
N LEU A 228 -20.61 9.38 2.31
CA LEU A 228 -21.77 9.15 3.17
C LEU A 228 -22.12 10.44 3.91
N MET A 229 -23.35 10.94 3.73
CA MET A 229 -23.84 12.15 4.35
C MET A 229 -25.09 11.85 5.20
N GLY A 230 -25.11 12.29 6.45
CA GLY A 230 -26.28 12.06 7.31
C GLY A 230 -26.06 12.58 8.72
N PRO A 231 -27.12 12.62 9.55
CA PRO A 231 -27.03 13.12 10.92
C PRO A 231 -26.11 12.24 11.80
N PRO A 232 -25.66 12.76 12.95
CA PRO A 232 -24.95 11.96 13.94
C PRO A 232 -25.76 10.71 14.34
N GLY A 233 -25.09 9.57 14.51
CA GLY A 233 -25.73 8.32 14.90
C GLY A 233 -26.49 7.60 13.78
N SER A 234 -26.45 8.05 12.52
CA SER A 234 -27.13 7.39 11.40
C SER A 234 -26.45 6.10 10.91
N GLY A 235 -25.26 5.74 11.44
CA GLY A 235 -24.55 4.50 11.09
C GLY A 235 -23.50 4.64 10.00
N LYS A 236 -23.09 5.85 9.62
CA LYS A 236 -22.08 6.09 8.57
C LYS A 236 -20.77 5.34 8.81
N SER A 237 -20.20 5.48 10.00
CA SER A 237 -18.94 4.82 10.37
C SER A 237 -19.09 3.29 10.43
N MET A 238 -20.26 2.77 10.88
CA MET A 238 -20.56 1.34 10.85
C MET A 238 -20.58 0.78 9.43
N LEU A 239 -21.16 1.50 8.48
CA LEU A 239 -21.19 1.13 7.06
C LEU A 239 -19.76 1.13 6.47
N ALA A 240 -18.99 2.18 6.73
CA ALA A 240 -17.62 2.32 6.24
C ALA A 240 -16.68 1.21 6.75
N GLN A 241 -16.76 0.85 8.04
CA GLN A 241 -15.94 -0.22 8.62
C GLN A 241 -16.21 -1.60 8.02
N ARG A 242 -17.41 -1.82 7.46
CA ARG A 242 -17.82 -3.09 6.83
C ARG A 242 -17.51 -3.14 5.34
N PHE A 243 -17.11 -2.02 4.75
CA PHE A 243 -16.91 -1.90 3.32
C PHE A 243 -15.79 -2.80 2.78
N ALA A 244 -14.66 -2.90 3.49
CA ALA A 244 -13.54 -3.76 3.09
C ALA A 244 -13.96 -5.22 2.92
N GLY A 245 -14.93 -5.68 3.73
CA GLY A 245 -15.51 -7.01 3.64
C GLY A 245 -16.30 -7.29 2.34
N LEU A 246 -16.74 -6.26 1.64
CA LEU A 246 -17.47 -6.38 0.36
C LEU A 246 -16.55 -6.44 -0.85
N LEU A 247 -15.29 -6.03 -0.70
CA LEU A 247 -14.35 -5.96 -1.81
C LEU A 247 -14.00 -7.37 -2.33
N PRO A 248 -13.84 -7.53 -3.65
CA PRO A 248 -13.26 -8.74 -4.23
C PRO A 248 -11.89 -9.05 -3.63
N THR A 249 -11.54 -10.32 -3.54
CA THR A 249 -10.22 -10.76 -3.08
C THR A 249 -9.11 -10.14 -3.91
N MET A 250 -7.96 -9.91 -3.31
CA MET A 250 -6.79 -9.39 -4.02
C MET A 250 -6.23 -10.45 -4.96
N THR A 251 -5.75 -10.03 -6.12
CA THR A 251 -4.86 -10.87 -6.94
C THR A 251 -3.49 -10.95 -6.25
N THR A 252 -2.68 -11.94 -6.60
CA THR A 252 -1.31 -12.07 -6.06
C THR A 252 -0.49 -10.80 -6.30
N LEU A 253 -0.64 -10.19 -7.49
CA LEU A 253 0.06 -8.94 -7.82
C LEU A 253 -0.41 -7.76 -6.93
N GLU A 254 -1.72 -7.59 -6.73
CA GLU A 254 -2.25 -6.57 -5.82
C GLU A 254 -1.76 -6.79 -4.38
N ALA A 255 -1.73 -8.05 -3.92
CA ALA A 255 -1.26 -8.41 -2.59
C ALA A 255 0.23 -8.07 -2.41
N LEU A 256 1.07 -8.40 -3.39
CA LEU A 256 2.49 -8.07 -3.40
C LEU A 256 2.73 -6.55 -3.38
N GLN A 257 2.01 -5.80 -4.22
CA GLN A 257 2.14 -4.33 -4.27
C GLN A 257 1.73 -3.68 -2.94
N SER A 258 0.60 -4.11 -2.36
CA SER A 258 0.12 -3.61 -1.08
C SER A 258 1.08 -3.96 0.07
N ALA A 259 1.57 -5.20 0.10
CA ALA A 259 2.54 -5.66 1.09
C ALA A 259 3.87 -4.90 0.99
N ALA A 260 4.36 -4.62 -0.23
CA ALA A 260 5.59 -3.86 -0.44
C ALA A 260 5.49 -2.43 0.13
N VAL A 261 4.37 -1.74 -0.09
CA VAL A 261 4.12 -0.43 0.51
C VAL A 261 4.06 -0.53 2.04
N ALA A 262 3.36 -1.53 2.58
CA ALA A 262 3.25 -1.75 4.01
C ALA A 262 4.61 -2.06 4.66
N SER A 263 5.45 -2.84 4.00
CA SER A 263 6.82 -3.18 4.41
C SER A 263 7.71 -1.93 4.52
N LEU A 264 7.68 -1.08 3.49
CA LEU A 264 8.39 0.21 3.52
C LEU A 264 7.92 1.11 4.66
N GLY A 265 6.61 1.06 4.97
CA GLY A 265 6.01 1.77 6.09
C GLY A 265 6.29 1.13 7.46
N GLY A 266 6.89 -0.06 7.53
CA GLY A 266 7.09 -0.84 8.75
C GLY A 266 5.79 -1.35 9.37
N ARG A 267 4.74 -1.54 8.56
CA ARG A 267 3.39 -1.99 8.99
C ARG A 267 2.98 -3.35 8.42
N PHE A 268 3.87 -4.00 7.68
CA PHE A 268 3.59 -5.32 7.15
C PHE A 268 3.71 -6.39 8.22
N SER A 269 2.82 -7.38 8.17
CA SER A 269 2.89 -8.62 8.93
C SER A 269 2.24 -9.73 8.12
N LEU A 270 2.73 -10.97 8.24
CA LEU A 270 2.29 -12.12 7.43
C LEU A 270 0.82 -12.48 7.63
N ASP A 271 0.28 -12.29 8.83
CA ASP A 271 -1.14 -12.47 9.15
C ASP A 271 -2.07 -11.54 8.35
N LYS A 272 -1.54 -10.43 7.83
CA LYS A 272 -2.25 -9.48 6.96
C LYS A 272 -2.02 -9.70 5.48
N TRP A 273 -1.32 -10.77 5.11
CA TRP A 273 -1.11 -11.11 3.70
C TRP A 273 -2.41 -11.25 2.93
N ALA A 274 -2.47 -10.66 1.73
CA ALA A 274 -3.63 -10.65 0.83
C ALA A 274 -4.93 -10.05 1.42
N GLN A 275 -4.85 -9.36 2.58
CA GLN A 275 -5.95 -8.60 3.12
C GLN A 275 -5.99 -7.19 2.52
N ARG A 276 -7.18 -6.72 2.14
CA ARG A 276 -7.37 -5.34 1.68
C ARG A 276 -7.07 -4.36 2.82
N PRO A 277 -6.04 -3.51 2.72
CA PRO A 277 -5.71 -2.57 3.79
C PRO A 277 -6.85 -1.57 4.00
N THR A 278 -7.09 -1.23 5.25
CA THR A 278 -8.03 -0.17 5.62
C THR A 278 -7.30 0.84 6.49
N CYS A 279 -7.15 2.04 5.98
CA CYS A 279 -6.54 3.16 6.68
C CYS A 279 -7.65 4.14 7.11
N SER A 280 -7.65 4.50 8.41
CA SER A 280 -8.63 5.44 8.98
C SER A 280 -7.91 6.46 9.86
N PRO A 281 -7.21 7.43 9.26
CA PRO A 281 -6.54 8.47 10.02
C PRO A 281 -7.55 9.38 10.74
N HIS A 282 -7.16 9.88 11.90
CA HIS A 282 -7.96 10.85 12.64
C HIS A 282 -8.04 12.17 11.87
N HIS A 283 -9.13 12.92 11.99
CA HIS A 283 -9.33 14.17 11.25
C HIS A 283 -8.29 15.27 11.55
N THR A 284 -7.53 15.17 12.65
CA THR A 284 -6.38 16.06 12.94
C THR A 284 -5.11 15.71 12.18
N ALA A 285 -5.12 14.66 11.34
CA ALA A 285 -3.95 14.23 10.59
C ALA A 285 -3.46 15.34 9.63
N SER A 286 -2.16 15.59 9.63
CA SER A 286 -1.54 16.57 8.74
C SER A 286 -1.48 16.06 7.29
N ALA A 287 -1.29 16.96 6.32
CA ALA A 287 -1.05 16.58 4.93
C ALA A 287 0.16 15.62 4.80
N VAL A 288 1.20 15.81 5.60
CA VAL A 288 2.38 14.92 5.62
C VAL A 288 2.03 13.52 6.12
N ALA A 289 1.15 13.41 7.11
CA ALA A 289 0.69 12.10 7.58
C ALA A 289 -0.09 11.35 6.49
N LEU A 290 -0.89 12.06 5.70
CA LEU A 290 -1.65 11.45 4.59
C LEU A 290 -0.78 11.11 3.39
N VAL A 291 0.02 12.04 2.92
CA VAL A 291 0.84 11.90 1.70
C VAL A 291 2.09 11.07 1.97
N GLY A 292 2.69 11.26 3.12
CA GLY A 292 4.01 10.74 3.46
C GLY A 292 5.08 11.84 3.45
N GLY A 293 6.28 11.48 3.80
CA GLY A 293 7.39 12.42 3.91
C GLY A 293 8.59 11.81 4.61
N GLY A 294 9.47 12.66 5.12
CA GLY A 294 10.69 12.22 5.79
C GLY A 294 11.91 12.25 4.88
N SER A 295 13.06 11.93 5.45
CA SER A 295 14.33 11.73 4.75
C SER A 295 15.00 10.52 5.37
N PRO A 296 14.94 9.34 4.71
CA PRO A 296 14.36 9.04 3.39
C PRO A 296 12.82 9.21 3.34
N PRO A 297 12.25 9.40 2.13
CA PRO A 297 10.80 9.47 1.94
C PRO A 297 10.09 8.17 2.36
N ARG A 298 9.02 8.29 3.14
CA ARG A 298 8.18 7.16 3.60
C ARG A 298 6.74 7.33 3.13
N PRO A 299 6.02 6.22 2.82
CA PRO A 299 4.63 6.29 2.41
C PRO A 299 3.74 6.79 3.56
N GLY A 300 2.74 7.62 3.23
CA GLY A 300 1.68 8.03 4.14
C GLY A 300 0.44 7.15 4.06
N GLU A 301 -0.62 7.52 4.80
CA GLU A 301 -1.87 6.75 4.90
C GLU A 301 -2.53 6.49 3.54
N ILE A 302 -2.41 7.42 2.58
CA ILE A 302 -2.96 7.26 1.23
C ILE A 302 -2.27 6.12 0.48
N SER A 303 -0.93 6.04 0.53
CA SER A 303 -0.19 4.94 -0.09
C SER A 303 -0.35 3.63 0.68
N LEU A 304 -0.43 3.67 2.00
CA LEU A 304 -0.70 2.50 2.83
C LEU A 304 -2.09 1.89 2.59
N ALA A 305 -3.03 2.69 2.07
CA ALA A 305 -4.35 2.22 1.62
C ALA A 305 -4.35 1.61 0.21
N HIS A 306 -3.18 1.45 -0.44
CA HIS A 306 -3.07 0.95 -1.81
C HIS A 306 -3.77 -0.40 -1.99
N HIS A 307 -4.63 -0.53 -3.03
CA HIS A 307 -5.54 -1.64 -3.29
C HIS A 307 -6.56 -1.92 -2.18
N GLY A 308 -6.77 -0.96 -1.28
CA GLY A 308 -7.70 -1.06 -0.16
C GLY A 308 -8.59 0.17 -0.01
N VAL A 309 -8.85 0.54 1.23
CA VAL A 309 -9.80 1.58 1.62
C VAL A 309 -9.12 2.66 2.45
N LEU A 310 -9.31 3.91 2.05
CA LEU A 310 -9.04 5.07 2.89
C LEU A 310 -10.38 5.60 3.42
N PHE A 311 -10.63 5.42 4.70
CA PHE A 311 -11.82 5.93 5.37
C PHE A 311 -11.51 7.24 6.10
N LEU A 312 -12.21 8.31 5.73
CA LEU A 312 -12.09 9.63 6.35
C LEU A 312 -13.43 9.99 6.99
N ASP A 313 -13.51 9.81 8.31
CA ASP A 313 -14.68 10.24 9.09
C ASP A 313 -14.58 11.74 9.38
N GLU A 314 -15.73 12.40 9.53
CA GLU A 314 -15.80 13.85 9.73
C GLU A 314 -15.02 14.64 8.66
N LEU A 315 -15.16 14.25 7.39
CA LEU A 315 -14.37 14.74 6.28
C LEU A 315 -14.15 16.27 6.25
N PRO A 316 -15.16 17.15 6.55
CA PRO A 316 -14.96 18.59 6.57
C PRO A 316 -14.11 19.11 7.76
N GLU A 317 -13.77 18.26 8.73
CA GLU A 317 -12.94 18.66 9.87
C GLU A 317 -11.43 18.45 9.62
N PHE A 318 -11.08 17.75 8.54
CA PHE A 318 -9.67 17.65 8.13
C PHE A 318 -9.09 19.00 7.70
N PRO A 319 -7.80 19.25 7.96
CA PRO A 319 -7.12 20.44 7.44
C PRO A 319 -7.26 20.54 5.91
N ARG A 320 -7.52 21.73 5.40
CA ARG A 320 -7.71 21.95 3.95
C ARG A 320 -6.56 21.41 3.11
N ALA A 321 -5.32 21.61 3.55
CA ALA A 321 -4.13 21.10 2.86
C ALA A 321 -4.13 19.54 2.76
N ALA A 322 -4.65 18.86 3.79
CA ALA A 322 -4.77 17.41 3.81
C ALA A 322 -5.82 16.92 2.79
N LEU A 323 -6.97 17.62 2.70
CA LEU A 323 -8.02 17.30 1.72
C LEU A 323 -7.58 17.58 0.28
N GLU A 324 -6.90 18.70 0.03
CA GLU A 324 -6.40 19.03 -1.30
C GLU A 324 -5.34 18.02 -1.79
N ALA A 325 -4.55 17.45 -0.87
CA ALA A 325 -3.55 16.43 -1.18
C ALA A 325 -4.15 15.11 -1.71
N LEU A 326 -5.44 14.85 -1.48
CA LEU A 326 -6.15 13.68 -2.02
C LEU A 326 -6.44 13.80 -3.52
N ARG A 327 -6.42 15.01 -4.09
CA ARG A 327 -6.90 15.26 -5.45
C ARG A 327 -6.06 14.56 -6.51
N GLU A 328 -4.74 14.63 -6.37
CA GLU A 328 -3.81 14.00 -7.31
C GLU A 328 -3.92 12.47 -7.27
N PRO A 329 -3.78 11.79 -6.12
CA PRO A 329 -3.83 10.33 -6.07
C PRO A 329 -5.19 9.74 -6.44
N LEU A 330 -6.30 10.44 -6.21
CA LEU A 330 -7.63 10.00 -6.69
C LEU A 330 -7.76 10.02 -8.23
N GLU A 331 -6.89 10.73 -8.92
CA GLU A 331 -6.90 10.84 -10.40
C GLU A 331 -5.78 10.00 -11.04
N SER A 332 -4.54 10.15 -10.53
CA SER A 332 -3.35 9.48 -11.08
C SER A 332 -3.12 8.07 -10.52
N GLY A 333 -3.60 7.79 -9.29
CA GLY A 333 -3.29 6.56 -8.57
C GLY A 333 -1.85 6.48 -8.04
N VAL A 334 -1.15 7.62 -8.00
CA VAL A 334 0.26 7.73 -7.56
C VAL A 334 0.42 8.97 -6.70
N ILE A 335 1.34 8.94 -5.75
CA ILE A 335 1.83 10.09 -4.99
C ILE A 335 3.30 10.28 -5.27
N THR A 336 3.69 11.51 -5.60
CA THR A 336 5.08 11.92 -5.73
C THR A 336 5.51 12.73 -4.52
N ILE A 337 6.50 12.24 -3.77
CA ILE A 337 7.14 12.97 -2.67
C ILE A 337 8.45 13.53 -3.16
N SER A 338 8.55 14.86 -3.25
CA SER A 338 9.77 15.56 -3.63
C SER A 338 10.32 16.32 -2.42
N ARG A 339 11.57 16.03 -2.02
CA ARG A 339 12.29 16.71 -0.93
C ARG A 339 13.73 16.98 -1.34
N ALA A 340 14.12 18.24 -1.38
CA ALA A 340 15.49 18.70 -1.68
C ALA A 340 16.17 17.90 -2.83
N ALA A 341 16.96 16.88 -2.50
CA ALA A 341 17.69 16.05 -3.46
C ALA A 341 17.01 14.69 -3.78
N ARG A 342 15.80 14.41 -3.26
CA ARG A 342 15.17 13.09 -3.38
C ARG A 342 13.74 13.21 -3.88
N ARG A 343 13.41 12.42 -4.91
CA ARG A 343 12.06 12.20 -5.41
C ARG A 343 11.75 10.71 -5.27
N ALA A 344 10.62 10.39 -4.65
CA ALA A 344 10.10 9.03 -4.54
C ALA A 344 8.65 9.00 -4.98
N GLU A 345 8.27 7.97 -5.72
CA GLU A 345 6.89 7.73 -6.13
C GLU A 345 6.33 6.53 -5.37
N PHE A 346 5.12 6.68 -4.86
CA PHE A 346 4.40 5.62 -4.17
C PHE A 346 3.06 5.38 -4.85
N PRO A 347 2.67 4.13 -5.09
CA PRO A 347 1.35 3.83 -5.63
C PRO A 347 0.27 4.20 -4.60
N ALA A 348 -0.87 4.68 -5.10
CA ALA A 348 -1.96 5.22 -4.30
C ALA A 348 -3.33 4.90 -4.93
N ARG A 349 -3.53 3.67 -5.39
CA ARG A 349 -4.82 3.20 -5.92
C ARG A 349 -5.66 2.68 -4.76
N PHE A 350 -6.53 3.51 -4.23
CA PHE A 350 -7.40 3.21 -3.09
C PHE A 350 -8.85 3.63 -3.40
N GLN A 351 -9.80 3.08 -2.65
CA GLN A 351 -11.17 3.58 -2.64
C GLN A 351 -11.35 4.52 -1.45
N LEU A 352 -11.74 5.77 -1.73
CA LEU A 352 -12.06 6.75 -0.71
C LEU A 352 -13.49 6.54 -0.22
N ILE A 353 -13.65 6.34 1.08
CA ILE A 353 -14.93 6.41 1.76
C ILE A 353 -14.88 7.63 2.68
N GLY A 354 -15.61 8.66 2.33
CA GLY A 354 -15.79 9.83 3.18
C GLY A 354 -17.09 9.74 3.99
N ALA A 355 -17.08 10.23 5.22
CA ALA A 355 -18.30 10.43 5.98
C ALA A 355 -18.37 11.88 6.48
N MET A 356 -19.56 12.49 6.41
CA MET A 356 -19.80 13.85 6.90
C MET A 356 -21.20 14.05 7.42
N ASN A 357 -21.38 15.07 8.23
CA ASN A 357 -22.69 15.57 8.59
C ASN A 357 -23.18 16.58 7.52
N PRO A 358 -24.49 16.80 7.36
CA PRO A 358 -25.02 17.74 6.36
C PRO A 358 -24.75 19.22 6.71
N CYS A 359 -24.51 19.52 8.00
CA CYS A 359 -24.23 20.85 8.51
C CYS A 359 -23.47 20.76 9.84
N PRO A 360 -22.97 21.89 10.42
CA PRO A 360 -22.24 21.87 11.69
C PRO A 360 -22.99 21.22 12.87
N CYS A 361 -24.31 21.43 13.00
CA CYS A 361 -25.09 20.77 14.04
C CYS A 361 -25.49 19.33 13.68
N GLY A 362 -25.35 18.92 12.40
CA GLY A 362 -25.62 17.59 11.90
C GLY A 362 -27.10 17.30 11.55
N TYR A 363 -28.02 18.22 11.75
CA TYR A 363 -29.47 17.92 11.67
C TYR A 363 -30.19 18.58 10.48
N LEU A 364 -29.49 19.14 9.52
CA LEU A 364 -30.10 19.67 8.29
C LEU A 364 -30.84 18.54 7.55
N GLY A 365 -32.13 18.74 7.25
CA GLY A 365 -32.99 17.73 6.63
C GLY A 365 -33.43 16.58 7.53
N SER A 366 -33.04 16.57 8.82
CA SER A 366 -33.45 15.53 9.76
C SER A 366 -34.92 15.70 10.18
N LYS A 367 -35.66 14.56 10.18
CA LYS A 367 -37.03 14.50 10.73
C LYS A 367 -37.08 14.36 12.25
N GLN A 368 -35.97 13.99 12.89
CA GLN A 368 -35.92 13.71 14.33
C GLN A 368 -35.60 14.96 15.17
N LYS A 369 -34.81 15.88 14.63
CA LYS A 369 -34.35 17.08 15.33
C LYS A 369 -34.21 18.25 14.35
N VAL A 370 -34.67 19.42 14.76
CA VAL A 370 -34.63 20.65 13.97
C VAL A 370 -33.18 21.16 13.86
N CYS A 371 -32.77 21.50 12.65
CA CYS A 371 -31.49 22.16 12.40
C CYS A 371 -31.50 23.57 12.99
N ARG A 372 -30.41 23.95 13.65
CA ARG A 372 -30.18 25.28 14.24
C ARG A 372 -29.18 26.15 13.47
N CYS A 373 -28.64 25.64 12.38
CA CYS A 373 -27.66 26.37 11.60
C CYS A 373 -28.33 27.38 10.67
N THR A 374 -27.74 28.56 10.56
CA THR A 374 -28.10 29.52 9.50
C THR A 374 -27.64 29.01 8.12
N PRO A 375 -28.27 29.47 7.02
CA PRO A 375 -27.83 29.12 5.68
C PRO A 375 -26.32 29.40 5.45
N ASP A 376 -25.80 30.51 5.96
CA ASP A 376 -24.38 30.88 5.87
C ASP A 376 -23.46 29.91 6.62
N GLN A 377 -23.88 29.42 7.78
CA GLN A 377 -23.14 28.39 8.52
C GLN A 377 -23.09 27.07 7.75
N VAL A 378 -24.21 26.68 7.14
CA VAL A 378 -24.28 25.47 6.30
C VAL A 378 -23.35 25.62 5.10
N ALA A 379 -23.46 26.73 4.36
CA ALA A 379 -22.64 27.01 3.18
C ALA A 379 -21.14 27.02 3.53
N ARG A 380 -20.76 27.69 4.63
CA ARG A 380 -19.37 27.70 5.11
C ARG A 380 -18.85 26.32 5.49
N TYR A 381 -19.67 25.48 6.10
CA TYR A 381 -19.30 24.12 6.47
C TYR A 381 -19.09 23.25 5.22
N GLN A 382 -20.02 23.31 4.29
CA GLN A 382 -19.93 22.51 3.05
C GLN A 382 -18.79 22.99 2.14
N SER A 383 -18.48 24.29 2.12
CA SER A 383 -17.37 24.86 1.34
C SER A 383 -15.97 24.50 1.85
N LYS A 384 -15.87 23.85 3.03
CA LYS A 384 -14.59 23.24 3.47
C LYS A 384 -14.13 22.14 2.49
N LEU A 385 -15.10 21.47 1.84
CA LEU A 385 -14.81 20.54 0.74
C LEU A 385 -14.79 21.32 -0.57
N SER A 386 -13.64 21.33 -1.25
CA SER A 386 -13.57 21.97 -2.55
C SER A 386 -14.39 21.24 -3.61
N GLY A 387 -15.03 21.98 -4.51
CA GLY A 387 -15.75 21.39 -5.64
C GLY A 387 -14.94 20.37 -6.42
N PRO A 388 -13.66 20.66 -6.76
CA PRO A 388 -12.79 19.70 -7.42
C PRO A 388 -12.53 18.40 -6.66
N LEU A 389 -12.52 18.40 -5.31
CA LEU A 389 -12.41 17.18 -4.51
C LEU A 389 -13.72 16.38 -4.55
N VAL A 390 -14.85 17.05 -4.32
CA VAL A 390 -16.19 16.44 -4.36
C VAL A 390 -16.47 15.82 -5.73
N ASP A 391 -16.08 16.50 -6.80
CA ASP A 391 -16.21 15.96 -8.16
C ASP A 391 -15.43 14.66 -8.38
N ARG A 392 -14.40 14.37 -7.59
CA ARG A 392 -13.61 13.12 -7.68
C ARG A 392 -14.23 11.95 -6.92
N ILE A 393 -15.25 12.20 -6.12
CA ILE A 393 -16.02 11.16 -5.43
C ILE A 393 -17.19 10.75 -6.34
N ASP A 394 -17.31 9.46 -6.63
CA ASP A 394 -18.26 8.96 -7.65
C ASP A 394 -19.68 8.89 -7.13
N LEU A 395 -19.88 8.45 -5.87
CA LEU A 395 -21.19 8.25 -5.28
C LEU A 395 -21.36 9.16 -4.04
N HIS A 396 -22.46 9.90 -4.01
CA HIS A 396 -22.88 10.70 -2.86
C HIS A 396 -24.19 10.11 -2.30
N VAL A 397 -24.17 9.69 -1.06
CA VAL A 397 -25.24 8.88 -0.46
C VAL A 397 -25.76 9.51 0.84
N GLU A 398 -27.06 9.72 0.90
CA GLU A 398 -27.72 10.11 2.14
C GLU A 398 -27.94 8.89 3.02
N VAL A 399 -27.56 9.01 4.28
CA VAL A 399 -27.75 8.01 5.34
C VAL A 399 -28.69 8.59 6.39
N PRO A 400 -30.00 8.41 6.23
CA PRO A 400 -30.98 8.98 7.16
C PRO A 400 -30.89 8.34 8.54
N ALA A 401 -31.25 9.09 9.58
CA ALA A 401 -31.44 8.49 10.89
C ALA A 401 -32.70 7.61 10.87
N LEU A 402 -32.58 6.38 11.35
CA LEU A 402 -33.71 5.46 11.49
C LEU A 402 -34.37 5.66 12.84
N PRO A 403 -35.73 5.64 12.93
CA PRO A 403 -36.46 5.61 14.18
C PRO A 403 -36.06 4.39 15.03
N ALA A 404 -36.05 4.55 16.37
CA ALA A 404 -35.70 3.45 17.26
C ALA A 404 -36.63 2.23 17.11
N ALA A 405 -37.92 2.47 16.85
CA ALA A 405 -38.89 1.43 16.58
C ALA A 405 -38.53 0.58 15.35
N ASP A 406 -38.11 1.24 14.27
CA ASP A 406 -37.70 0.56 13.02
C ASP A 406 -36.44 -0.26 13.24
N LEU A 407 -35.49 0.26 14.06
CA LEU A 407 -34.25 -0.47 14.39
C LEU A 407 -34.52 -1.75 15.21
N LEU A 408 -35.48 -1.72 16.11
CA LEU A 408 -35.86 -2.87 16.94
C LEU A 408 -36.59 -3.95 16.13
N GLN A 409 -37.43 -3.55 15.18
CA GLN A 409 -38.24 -4.45 14.36
C GLN A 409 -37.55 -4.91 13.09
N ALA A 410 -36.51 -4.20 12.64
CA ALA A 410 -35.80 -4.55 11.41
C ALA A 410 -35.09 -5.92 11.55
N SER A 411 -35.33 -6.78 10.60
CA SER A 411 -34.59 -8.04 10.45
C SER A 411 -33.11 -7.78 10.19
N ALA A 412 -32.28 -8.78 10.45
CA ALA A 412 -30.87 -8.75 10.05
C ALA A 412 -30.77 -8.50 8.53
N GLY A 413 -29.73 -7.76 8.14
CA GLY A 413 -29.46 -7.49 6.73
C GLY A 413 -28.92 -8.72 6.01
N GLU A 414 -28.65 -8.56 4.72
CA GLU A 414 -27.98 -9.59 3.91
C GLU A 414 -26.52 -9.73 4.36
N ALA A 415 -26.03 -10.97 4.43
CA ALA A 415 -24.66 -11.27 4.87
C ALA A 415 -23.59 -10.71 3.91
N THR A 416 -22.50 -10.21 4.47
CA THR A 416 -21.35 -9.70 3.70
C THR A 416 -20.88 -10.67 2.63
N ALA A 417 -20.85 -11.96 2.90
CA ALA A 417 -20.38 -12.98 1.95
C ALA A 417 -21.23 -13.05 0.67
N VAL A 418 -22.55 -12.88 0.80
CA VAL A 418 -23.49 -12.92 -0.36
C VAL A 418 -23.30 -11.67 -1.23
N ILE A 419 -23.20 -10.50 -0.60
CA ILE A 419 -22.95 -9.24 -1.33
C ILE A 419 -21.57 -9.27 -1.99
N ARG A 420 -20.54 -9.77 -1.31
CA ARG A 420 -19.19 -9.92 -1.86
C ARG A 420 -19.20 -10.80 -3.10
N ALA A 421 -19.93 -11.91 -3.10
CA ALA A 421 -20.03 -12.79 -4.25
C ALA A 421 -20.59 -12.07 -5.48
N ARG A 422 -21.63 -11.22 -5.31
CA ARG A 422 -22.17 -10.39 -6.40
C ARG A 422 -21.16 -9.33 -6.86
N CYS A 423 -20.46 -8.68 -5.93
CA CYS A 423 -19.41 -7.71 -6.27
C CYS A 423 -18.27 -8.36 -7.05
N THR A 424 -17.85 -9.56 -6.65
CA THR A 424 -16.80 -10.35 -7.33
C THR A 424 -17.25 -10.70 -8.74
N ALA A 425 -18.45 -11.26 -8.93
CA ALA A 425 -18.96 -11.61 -10.25
C ALA A 425 -19.10 -10.39 -11.19
N ALA A 426 -19.52 -9.24 -10.66
CA ALA A 426 -19.59 -8.00 -11.45
C ALA A 426 -18.18 -7.48 -11.81
N ARG A 427 -17.21 -7.58 -10.88
CA ARG A 427 -15.82 -7.23 -11.14
C ARG A 427 -15.18 -8.14 -12.20
N GLU A 428 -15.43 -9.42 -12.15
CA GLU A 428 -14.95 -10.40 -13.14
C GLU A 428 -15.46 -10.08 -14.54
N ARG A 429 -16.74 -9.68 -14.67
CA ARG A 429 -17.30 -9.22 -15.96
C ARG A 429 -16.55 -7.99 -16.49
N ALA A 430 -16.25 -7.03 -15.64
CA ALA A 430 -15.48 -5.85 -16.02
C ALA A 430 -14.04 -6.21 -16.43
N MET A 431 -13.38 -7.08 -15.64
CA MET A 431 -12.03 -7.55 -15.93
C MET A 431 -11.96 -8.32 -17.25
N ALA A 432 -12.91 -9.22 -17.51
CA ALA A 432 -12.98 -9.99 -18.76
C ALA A 432 -13.21 -9.08 -19.98
N ARG A 433 -14.00 -8.00 -19.84
CA ARG A 433 -14.31 -7.07 -20.92
C ARG A 433 -13.17 -6.11 -21.22
N GLN A 434 -12.48 -5.58 -20.21
CA GLN A 434 -11.59 -4.41 -20.33
C GLN A 434 -10.30 -4.48 -19.50
N GLY A 435 -10.03 -5.57 -18.79
CA GLY A 435 -8.80 -5.77 -18.02
C GLY A 435 -8.67 -4.90 -16.75
N LYS A 436 -9.69 -4.11 -16.41
CA LYS A 436 -9.68 -3.21 -15.24
C LYS A 436 -11.08 -2.93 -14.68
N ALA A 437 -11.16 -2.39 -13.48
CA ALA A 437 -12.43 -1.94 -12.88
C ALA A 437 -13.06 -0.78 -13.68
N ASN A 438 -14.38 -0.65 -13.60
CA ASN A 438 -15.11 0.40 -14.35
C ASN A 438 -14.65 1.82 -13.97
N GLN A 439 -14.33 2.06 -12.68
CA GLN A 439 -13.83 3.36 -12.24
C GLN A 439 -12.51 3.75 -12.93
N ALA A 440 -11.66 2.80 -13.27
CA ALA A 440 -10.35 3.02 -13.86
C ALA A 440 -10.37 3.31 -15.38
N LEU A 441 -11.53 3.29 -16.05
CA LEU A 441 -11.66 3.63 -17.46
C LEU A 441 -11.35 5.11 -17.71
N GLN A 442 -10.63 5.43 -18.79
CA GLN A 442 -10.22 6.78 -19.14
C GLN A 442 -10.33 7.05 -20.64
N GLY A 443 -10.54 8.33 -21.00
CA GLY A 443 -10.53 8.77 -22.39
C GLY A 443 -11.44 7.93 -23.30
N GLN A 444 -10.90 7.47 -24.42
CA GLN A 444 -11.63 6.67 -25.44
C GLN A 444 -12.14 5.31 -24.92
N GLU A 445 -11.56 4.78 -23.83
CA GLU A 445 -12.05 3.54 -23.21
C GLU A 445 -13.49 3.69 -22.69
N ILE A 446 -13.87 4.89 -22.27
CA ILE A 446 -15.22 5.21 -21.79
C ILE A 446 -16.22 4.98 -22.90
N ASP A 447 -15.96 5.52 -24.09
CA ASP A 447 -16.84 5.39 -25.27
C ASP A 447 -16.88 3.93 -25.75
N HIS A 448 -15.76 3.23 -25.70
CA HIS A 448 -15.64 1.86 -26.21
C HIS A 448 -16.31 0.82 -25.31
N TYR A 449 -16.16 0.91 -23.98
CA TYR A 449 -16.57 -0.16 -23.07
C TYR A 449 -17.91 0.08 -22.33
N LEU A 450 -18.45 1.31 -22.29
CA LEU A 450 -19.66 1.58 -21.50
C LEU A 450 -20.96 1.19 -22.19
N LEU A 451 -20.95 0.87 -23.49
CA LEU A 451 -22.02 0.23 -24.26
C LEU A 451 -23.44 0.68 -23.84
N LEU A 452 -23.77 1.95 -24.08
CA LEU A 452 -25.15 2.45 -23.88
C LEU A 452 -26.07 1.94 -24.98
N ASP A 453 -27.31 1.58 -24.63
CA ASP A 453 -28.34 1.48 -25.63
C ASP A 453 -28.83 2.88 -26.06
N ASP A 454 -29.53 2.98 -27.22
CA ASP A 454 -29.99 4.26 -27.77
C ASP A 454 -30.92 5.03 -26.84
N ALA A 455 -31.75 4.32 -26.08
CA ALA A 455 -32.65 4.92 -25.12
C ALA A 455 -31.89 5.50 -23.91
N ALA A 456 -30.89 4.76 -23.39
CA ALA A 456 -30.04 5.23 -22.31
C ALA A 456 -29.19 6.43 -22.73
N ALA A 457 -28.65 6.43 -23.95
CA ALA A 457 -27.88 7.55 -24.49
C ALA A 457 -28.74 8.84 -24.59
N LYS A 458 -29.94 8.74 -25.14
CA LYS A 458 -30.89 9.86 -25.18
C LYS A 458 -31.28 10.35 -23.80
N PHE A 459 -31.60 9.43 -22.90
CA PHE A 459 -31.96 9.76 -21.50
C PHE A 459 -30.82 10.47 -20.78
N LEU A 460 -29.56 9.97 -20.88
CA LEU A 460 -28.40 10.58 -20.29
C LEU A 460 -28.15 12.00 -20.79
N ASN A 461 -28.21 12.20 -22.13
CA ASN A 461 -27.99 13.52 -22.74
C ASN A 461 -29.02 14.56 -22.26
N LEU A 462 -30.29 14.19 -22.20
CA LEU A 462 -31.36 15.06 -21.69
C LEU A 462 -31.14 15.38 -20.19
N ALA A 463 -30.79 14.38 -19.43
CA ALA A 463 -30.55 14.54 -17.99
C ALA A 463 -29.30 15.38 -17.69
N ALA A 464 -28.20 15.15 -18.41
CA ALA A 464 -26.97 15.91 -18.28
C ALA A 464 -27.19 17.40 -18.60
N ALA A 465 -27.90 17.68 -19.71
CA ALA A 465 -28.27 19.05 -20.10
C ALA A 465 -29.13 19.72 -19.02
N ARG A 466 -30.19 19.04 -18.54
CA ARG A 466 -31.09 19.57 -17.51
C ARG A 466 -30.40 19.82 -16.17
N LEU A 467 -29.43 18.98 -15.80
CA LEU A 467 -28.69 19.08 -14.55
C LEU A 467 -27.42 19.94 -14.65
N GLY A 468 -27.09 20.45 -15.85
CA GLY A 468 -25.89 21.24 -16.07
C GLY A 468 -24.62 20.47 -15.76
N TRP A 469 -24.55 19.18 -16.10
CA TRP A 469 -23.36 18.36 -15.81
C TRP A 469 -22.21 18.69 -16.75
N SER A 470 -21.00 18.68 -16.18
CA SER A 470 -19.78 18.70 -16.96
C SER A 470 -19.52 17.33 -17.61
N ALA A 471 -18.69 17.28 -18.64
CA ALA A 471 -18.25 16.01 -19.25
C ALA A 471 -17.68 15.04 -18.20
N ARG A 472 -16.91 15.55 -17.22
CA ARG A 472 -16.37 14.75 -16.12
C ARG A 472 -17.47 14.13 -15.25
N SER A 473 -18.48 14.89 -14.88
CA SER A 473 -19.63 14.40 -14.11
C SER A 473 -20.43 13.34 -14.88
N THR A 474 -20.60 13.54 -16.18
CA THR A 474 -21.27 12.59 -17.08
C THR A 474 -20.49 11.27 -17.17
N HIS A 475 -19.18 11.33 -17.40
CA HIS A 475 -18.34 10.13 -17.46
C HIS A 475 -18.35 9.34 -16.14
N ARG A 476 -18.37 10.01 -15.00
CA ARG A 476 -18.47 9.33 -13.69
C ARG A 476 -19.81 8.63 -13.51
N ALA A 477 -20.91 9.31 -13.86
CA ALA A 477 -22.23 8.69 -13.83
C ALA A 477 -22.31 7.48 -14.75
N LEU A 478 -21.69 7.55 -15.94
CA LEU A 478 -21.60 6.43 -16.87
C LEU A 478 -20.85 5.22 -16.30
N LYS A 479 -19.69 5.44 -15.67
CA LYS A 479 -18.90 4.37 -15.03
C LYS A 479 -19.71 3.68 -13.92
N VAL A 480 -20.46 4.45 -13.13
CA VAL A 480 -21.36 3.92 -12.10
C VAL A 480 -22.52 3.13 -12.76
N ALA A 481 -23.16 3.68 -13.82
CA ALA A 481 -24.21 3.00 -14.53
C ALA A 481 -23.75 1.67 -15.15
N ARG A 482 -22.53 1.61 -15.69
CA ARG A 482 -21.95 0.36 -16.20
C ARG A 482 -21.74 -0.66 -15.06
N THR A 483 -21.30 -0.20 -13.89
CA THR A 483 -21.16 -1.08 -12.73
C THR A 483 -22.51 -1.66 -12.28
N ILE A 484 -23.57 -0.84 -12.29
CA ILE A 484 -24.94 -1.29 -11.98
C ILE A 484 -25.40 -2.33 -13.02
N ALA A 485 -25.11 -2.11 -14.30
CA ALA A 485 -25.40 -3.07 -15.36
C ALA A 485 -24.61 -4.38 -15.21
N ASP A 486 -23.34 -4.31 -14.80
CA ASP A 486 -22.52 -5.49 -14.50
C ASP A 486 -23.07 -6.27 -13.29
N LEU A 487 -23.55 -5.60 -12.24
CA LEU A 487 -24.24 -6.23 -11.11
C LEU A 487 -25.53 -6.92 -11.53
N ALA A 488 -26.27 -6.32 -12.47
CA ALA A 488 -27.48 -6.90 -13.04
C ALA A 488 -27.21 -7.99 -14.09
N GLY A 489 -25.94 -8.24 -14.47
CA GLY A 489 -25.59 -9.19 -15.55
C GLY A 489 -25.97 -8.73 -16.96
N ALA A 490 -26.26 -7.43 -17.14
CA ALA A 490 -26.69 -6.88 -18.43
C ALA A 490 -25.51 -6.65 -19.39
N ARG A 491 -25.67 -6.97 -20.66
CA ARG A 491 -24.65 -6.75 -21.70
C ARG A 491 -24.46 -5.26 -22.00
N SER A 492 -25.56 -4.50 -22.11
CA SER A 492 -25.55 -3.05 -22.34
C SER A 492 -26.05 -2.28 -21.13
N THR A 493 -25.68 -1.00 -21.06
CA THR A 493 -26.15 -0.10 -20.02
C THR A 493 -27.48 0.50 -20.44
N GLN A 494 -28.55 0.20 -19.72
CA GLN A 494 -29.94 0.57 -20.01
C GLN A 494 -30.35 1.83 -19.24
N VAL A 495 -31.50 2.41 -19.58
CA VAL A 495 -32.07 3.60 -18.93
C VAL A 495 -32.19 3.43 -17.42
N THR A 496 -32.60 2.26 -16.93
CA THR A 496 -32.75 1.96 -15.50
C THR A 496 -31.42 2.08 -14.75
N HIS A 497 -30.31 1.60 -15.36
CA HIS A 497 -28.97 1.67 -14.78
C HIS A 497 -28.47 3.12 -14.71
N VAL A 498 -28.72 3.92 -15.76
CA VAL A 498 -28.40 5.34 -15.79
C VAL A 498 -29.22 6.12 -14.76
N ALA A 499 -30.52 5.83 -14.65
CA ALA A 499 -31.40 6.48 -13.69
C ALA A 499 -30.99 6.21 -12.22
N GLU A 500 -30.61 4.97 -11.90
CA GLU A 500 -30.06 4.62 -10.58
C GLU A 500 -28.74 5.37 -10.32
N ALA A 501 -27.81 5.37 -11.27
CA ALA A 501 -26.51 6.06 -11.15
C ALA A 501 -26.66 7.57 -10.90
N MET A 502 -27.66 8.19 -11.51
CA MET A 502 -27.93 9.62 -11.35
C MET A 502 -28.38 9.99 -9.94
N GLN A 503 -29.03 9.08 -9.20
CA GLN A 503 -29.46 9.33 -7.81
C GLN A 503 -28.28 9.59 -6.90
N TYR A 504 -27.13 8.95 -7.15
CA TYR A 504 -25.91 9.08 -6.37
C TYR A 504 -25.12 10.37 -6.67
N ARG A 505 -25.58 11.25 -7.54
CA ARG A 505 -24.97 12.54 -7.86
C ARG A 505 -25.78 13.75 -7.39
N ARG A 506 -26.89 13.53 -6.66
CA ARG A 506 -27.82 14.60 -6.24
C ARG A 506 -27.59 15.11 -4.81
N ALA A 507 -26.98 14.33 -3.92
CA ALA A 507 -26.94 14.57 -2.47
C ALA A 507 -26.24 15.88 -2.02
N LEU A 508 -25.45 16.53 -2.88
CA LEU A 508 -24.72 17.77 -2.56
C LEU A 508 -25.25 19.02 -3.32
N ARG A 509 -26.40 18.92 -3.96
CA ARG A 509 -27.10 20.08 -4.58
C ARG A 509 -28.24 20.48 -3.67
N ALA A 510 -27.95 21.33 -2.68
CA ALA A 510 -28.94 22.12 -1.96
C ALA A 510 -28.97 23.54 -2.53
#